data_f0d0b02cafdc9bc5251d11df69676bd0
#
_entry.id   f0d0b02cafdc9bc5251d11df69676bd0
#
_cell.length_a   1.000
_cell.length_b   1.000
_cell.length_c   1.000
_cell.angle_alpha   90.00
_cell.angle_beta   90.00
_cell.angle_gamma   90.00
#
_symmetry.space_group_name_H-M   'P 1'
#
loop_
_entity.id
_entity.type
_entity.pdbx_description
1 polymer ?
#
loop_
_entity_poly.entity_id
_entity_poly.type
_entity_poly.pdbx_seq_one_letter_code
_entity_poly.pdbx_strand_id
1 'polypeptide(L)'
;GLTIVDEEHRFGVEQREALKQKAKDGVHNVSMSATPIPRSLANTLYGEGTEIVNIHTMPAGRKPVKTIIWSNENSCYKSVYNQIKEGHQCYIVCPLIEDSDSETLEGVDSVETTYKKLTEWFKPYPEVTIKAISGDMKGKEVQEGIEAFAQNQANILISTTIVEVGVNVPNATVIVIKNAERFGLAQLHQLRGRVGRSSLQSYCVLLSKDKENERLKTMEATNDGFKIAEKDLELRGTGQILGVKQSGKDAVMEMALNYPQLYQAVRKQAEIQYKIDHPMG
;
A
#
# COMPACT_ATOMS: atom_id res chain seq x y z
N GLY A 1 25.15 -18.72 0.52
CA GLY A 1 24.78 -17.47 -0.17
C GLY A 1 23.68 -16.71 0.55
N LEU A 2 23.31 -15.52 0.04
CA LEU A 2 22.23 -14.70 0.56
C LEU A 2 21.37 -14.22 -0.60
N THR A 3 20.04 -14.39 -0.51
CA THR A 3 19.05 -13.77 -1.39
C THR A 3 18.27 -12.73 -0.61
N ILE A 4 18.03 -11.57 -1.20
CA ILE A 4 17.23 -10.50 -0.62
C ILE A 4 16.12 -10.15 -1.63
N VAL A 5 14.88 -10.27 -1.21
CA VAL A 5 13.69 -9.96 -2.03
C VAL A 5 12.91 -8.85 -1.34
N ASP A 6 12.80 -7.69 -1.99
CA ASP A 6 11.95 -6.60 -1.54
C ASP A 6 10.57 -6.71 -2.16
N GLU A 7 9.53 -6.35 -1.41
CA GLU A 7 8.12 -6.43 -1.83
C GLU A 7 7.75 -7.84 -2.36
N GLU A 8 7.99 -8.87 -1.57
CA GLU A 8 7.83 -10.28 -1.94
C GLU A 8 6.48 -10.59 -2.62
N HIS A 9 5.42 -9.89 -2.24
CA HIS A 9 4.07 -10.08 -2.79
C HIS A 9 3.96 -9.76 -4.29
N ARG A 10 4.94 -9.04 -4.88
CA ARG A 10 5.02 -8.74 -6.33
C ARG A 10 5.55 -9.91 -7.15
N PHE A 11 6.15 -10.88 -6.50
CA PHE A 11 6.72 -12.05 -7.17
C PHE A 11 5.75 -13.23 -7.13
N GLY A 12 5.49 -13.83 -8.28
CA GLY A 12 4.74 -15.10 -8.36
C GLY A 12 5.45 -16.23 -7.63
N VAL A 13 4.71 -17.28 -7.28
CA VAL A 13 5.25 -18.45 -6.58
C VAL A 13 6.43 -19.07 -7.35
N GLU A 14 6.28 -19.22 -8.67
CA GLU A 14 7.32 -19.78 -9.54
C GLU A 14 8.61 -18.95 -9.55
N GLN A 15 8.50 -17.62 -9.54
CA GLN A 15 9.66 -16.72 -9.50
C GLN A 15 10.40 -16.84 -8.17
N ARG A 16 9.66 -16.97 -7.07
CA ARG A 16 10.22 -17.17 -5.72
C ARG A 16 10.93 -18.52 -5.60
N GLU A 17 10.33 -19.58 -6.15
CA GLU A 17 10.96 -20.91 -6.16
C GLU A 17 12.19 -20.95 -7.07
N ALA A 18 12.16 -20.29 -8.24
CA ALA A 18 13.32 -20.20 -9.11
C ALA A 18 14.51 -19.47 -8.45
N LEU A 19 14.24 -18.47 -7.61
CA LEU A 19 15.26 -17.81 -6.80
C LEU A 19 15.87 -18.76 -5.75
N LYS A 20 15.04 -19.58 -5.10
CA LYS A 20 15.50 -20.60 -4.14
C LYS A 20 16.33 -21.70 -4.82
N GLN A 21 15.92 -22.14 -6.00
CA GLN A 21 16.63 -23.18 -6.76
C GLN A 21 17.98 -22.72 -7.32
N LYS A 22 18.14 -21.43 -7.67
CA LYS A 22 19.44 -20.86 -8.07
C LYS A 22 20.45 -20.85 -6.93
N ALA A 23 19.98 -20.94 -5.74
CA ALA A 23 20.78 -20.99 -4.54
C ALA A 23 21.04 -22.44 -4.18
N LYS A 24 22.26 -22.92 -4.42
CA LYS A 24 22.72 -24.23 -3.93
C LYS A 24 22.55 -24.31 -2.41
N ASP A 25 22.51 -25.52 -1.85
CA ASP A 25 22.32 -25.81 -0.42
C ASP A 25 23.01 -24.77 0.50
N GLY A 26 22.25 -24.25 1.49
CA GLY A 26 22.76 -23.30 2.48
C GLY A 26 22.61 -21.82 2.13
N VAL A 27 21.55 -21.42 1.41
CA VAL A 27 21.25 -20.00 1.15
C VAL A 27 20.28 -19.44 2.17
N HIS A 28 20.69 -18.33 2.77
CA HIS A 28 19.80 -17.50 3.59
C HIS A 28 18.91 -16.65 2.69
N ASN A 29 17.59 -16.63 2.97
CA ASN A 29 16.63 -15.81 2.25
C ASN A 29 16.11 -14.72 3.18
N VAL A 30 16.17 -13.47 2.73
CA VAL A 30 15.55 -12.32 3.40
C VAL A 30 14.45 -11.80 2.49
N SER A 31 13.21 -11.89 2.95
CA SER A 31 12.05 -11.28 2.29
C SER A 31 11.64 -10.04 3.06
N MET A 32 11.48 -8.93 2.35
CA MET A 32 11.03 -7.65 2.93
C MET A 32 9.67 -7.27 2.38
N SER A 33 8.85 -6.64 3.20
CA SER A 33 7.56 -6.08 2.78
C SER A 33 7.26 -4.81 3.54
N ALA A 34 6.75 -3.80 2.84
CA ALA A 34 6.25 -2.57 3.46
C ALA A 34 4.83 -2.73 4.00
N THR A 35 4.13 -3.81 3.65
CA THR A 35 2.83 -4.16 4.22
C THR A 35 3.04 -5.15 5.35
N PRO A 36 2.89 -4.73 6.62
CA PRO A 36 3.06 -5.64 7.74
C PRO A 36 2.06 -6.78 7.65
N ILE A 37 2.53 -8.00 7.91
CA ILE A 37 1.65 -9.14 8.08
C ILE A 37 1.37 -9.25 9.58
N PRO A 38 0.10 -9.32 10.01
CA PRO A 38 -0.23 -9.54 11.41
C PRO A 38 0.53 -10.73 11.97
N ARG A 39 1.05 -10.61 13.18
CA ARG A 39 1.93 -11.62 13.78
C ARG A 39 1.27 -13.00 13.87
N SER A 40 -0.03 -13.03 14.13
CA SER A 40 -0.84 -14.24 14.13
C SER A 40 -0.83 -14.97 12.77
N LEU A 41 -0.95 -14.20 11.69
CA LEU A 41 -0.95 -14.73 10.33
C LEU A 41 0.46 -15.11 9.86
N ALA A 42 1.45 -14.31 10.22
CA ALA A 42 2.85 -14.56 9.83
C ALA A 42 3.37 -15.90 10.38
N ASN A 43 3.10 -16.20 11.64
CA ASN A 43 3.48 -17.47 12.25
C ASN A 43 2.83 -18.69 11.57
N THR A 44 1.67 -18.51 10.95
CA THR A 44 0.94 -19.56 10.24
C THR A 44 1.48 -19.75 8.82
N LEU A 45 1.82 -18.65 8.15
CA LEU A 45 2.23 -18.67 6.74
C LEU A 45 3.68 -19.16 6.53
N TYR A 46 4.59 -18.76 7.41
CA TYR A 46 6.03 -18.93 7.15
C TYR A 46 6.65 -20.19 7.78
N GLY A 47 5.94 -20.94 8.62
CA GLY A 47 6.44 -22.18 9.16
C GLY A 47 7.66 -22.07 10.10
N GLU A 48 8.20 -23.21 10.50
CA GLU A 48 9.46 -23.31 11.25
C GLU A 48 10.65 -22.90 10.38
N GLY A 49 11.65 -22.30 11.02
CA GLY A 49 12.86 -21.85 10.35
C GLY A 49 12.80 -20.45 9.73
N THR A 50 11.66 -19.76 9.84
CA THR A 50 11.56 -18.35 9.43
C THR A 50 11.55 -17.45 10.65
N GLU A 51 12.55 -16.59 10.76
CA GLU A 51 12.59 -15.52 11.76
C GLU A 51 11.88 -14.28 11.22
N ILE A 52 10.96 -13.72 12.00
CA ILE A 52 10.21 -12.52 11.64
C ILE A 52 10.77 -11.34 12.41
N VAL A 53 11.37 -10.41 11.69
CA VAL A 53 11.91 -9.17 12.25
C VAL A 53 10.99 -8.01 11.89
N ASN A 54 10.45 -7.34 12.89
CA ASN A 54 9.60 -6.16 12.73
C ASN A 54 10.39 -4.90 13.04
N ILE A 55 10.43 -3.97 12.08
CA ILE A 55 11.09 -2.67 12.23
C ILE A 55 10.02 -1.63 12.58
N HIS A 56 9.99 -1.20 13.85
CA HIS A 56 9.02 -0.21 14.34
C HIS A 56 9.57 1.22 14.34
N THR A 57 10.88 1.38 14.20
CA THR A 57 11.54 2.68 14.31
C THR A 57 11.54 3.40 12.97
N MET A 58 11.03 4.61 12.96
CA MET A 58 11.16 5.49 11.79
C MET A 58 12.59 6.04 11.67
N PRO A 59 13.10 6.28 10.46
CA PRO A 59 14.36 6.97 10.26
C PRO A 59 14.36 8.35 10.96
N ALA A 60 15.51 8.72 11.49
CA ALA A 60 15.67 10.00 12.20
C ALA A 60 15.30 11.19 11.29
N GLY A 61 14.67 12.21 11.88
CA GLY A 61 14.29 13.45 11.19
C GLY A 61 12.99 13.38 10.39
N ARG A 62 12.36 12.22 10.23
CA ARG A 62 11.04 12.13 9.58
C ARG A 62 9.92 12.53 10.53
N LYS A 63 8.94 13.29 9.99
CA LYS A 63 7.71 13.62 10.71
C LYS A 63 6.60 12.65 10.31
N PRO A 64 5.72 12.27 11.25
CA PRO A 64 4.53 11.49 10.93
C PRO A 64 3.67 12.22 9.89
N VAL A 65 3.16 11.49 8.91
CA VAL A 65 2.24 12.04 7.91
C VAL A 65 0.91 12.33 8.59
N LYS A 66 0.39 13.55 8.43
CA LYS A 66 -0.95 13.91 8.90
C LYS A 66 -1.99 13.43 7.91
N THR A 67 -2.84 12.51 8.32
CA THR A 67 -3.94 12.00 7.50
C THR A 67 -5.22 12.74 7.87
N ILE A 68 -5.99 13.16 6.86
CA ILE A 68 -7.20 13.97 7.04
C ILE A 68 -8.28 13.48 6.07
N ILE A 69 -9.50 13.25 6.57
CA ILE A 69 -10.67 12.90 5.74
C ILE A 69 -11.39 14.18 5.34
N TRP A 70 -11.49 14.44 4.04
CA TRP A 70 -12.21 15.59 3.49
C TRP A 70 -13.31 15.19 2.51
N SER A 71 -14.39 15.98 2.48
CA SER A 71 -15.48 15.82 1.51
C SER A 71 -15.59 16.97 0.51
N ASN A 72 -14.89 18.08 0.76
CA ASN A 72 -14.95 19.28 -0.10
C ASN A 72 -13.69 19.38 -0.95
N GLU A 73 -13.83 19.10 -2.25
CA GLU A 73 -12.73 19.17 -3.22
C GLU A 73 -12.13 20.57 -3.35
N ASN A 74 -12.96 21.62 -3.36
CA ASN A 74 -12.46 22.99 -3.54
C ASN A 74 -11.55 23.40 -2.37
N SER A 75 -11.91 23.04 -1.14
CA SER A 75 -11.08 23.28 0.03
C SER A 75 -9.76 22.50 -0.05
N CYS A 76 -9.81 21.27 -0.55
CA CYS A 76 -8.64 20.44 -0.78
C CYS A 76 -7.70 21.10 -1.80
N TYR A 77 -8.20 21.49 -2.96
CA TYR A 77 -7.40 22.11 -4.02
C TYR A 77 -6.79 23.44 -3.58
N LYS A 78 -7.51 24.22 -2.77
CA LYS A 78 -6.97 25.45 -2.16
C LYS A 78 -5.79 25.16 -1.23
N SER A 79 -5.87 24.08 -0.44
CA SER A 79 -4.75 23.65 0.41
C SER A 79 -3.58 23.13 -0.40
N VAL A 80 -3.83 22.38 -1.47
CA VAL A 80 -2.80 21.93 -2.42
C VAL A 80 -2.08 23.13 -3.02
N TYR A 81 -2.83 24.16 -3.47
CA TYR A 81 -2.23 25.39 -4.01
C TYR A 81 -1.34 26.10 -3.00
N ASN A 82 -1.74 26.18 -1.72
CA ASN A 82 -0.91 26.77 -0.69
C ASN A 82 0.42 26.03 -0.53
N GLN A 83 0.42 24.70 -0.60
CA GLN A 83 1.64 23.90 -0.54
C GLN A 83 2.52 24.11 -1.79
N ILE A 84 1.90 24.23 -2.97
CA ILE A 84 2.63 24.55 -4.21
C ILE A 84 3.30 25.92 -4.12
N LYS A 85 2.65 26.93 -3.55
CA LYS A 85 3.26 28.25 -3.31
C LYS A 85 4.46 28.21 -2.37
N GLU A 86 4.50 27.27 -1.46
CA GLU A 86 5.64 27.01 -0.59
C GLU A 86 6.76 26.22 -1.30
N GLY A 87 6.57 25.89 -2.59
CA GLY A 87 7.53 25.16 -3.42
C GLY A 87 7.39 23.65 -3.36
N HIS A 88 6.33 23.12 -2.74
CA HIS A 88 6.09 21.69 -2.61
C HIS A 88 5.32 21.09 -3.78
N GLN A 89 5.35 19.77 -3.89
CA GLN A 89 4.66 19.01 -4.93
C GLN A 89 3.56 18.13 -4.34
N CYS A 90 2.58 17.77 -5.18
CA CYS A 90 1.41 16.98 -4.78
C CYS A 90 1.17 15.81 -5.71
N TYR A 91 0.93 14.63 -5.12
CA TYR A 91 0.31 13.50 -5.82
C TYR A 91 -1.21 13.57 -5.71
N ILE A 92 -1.91 13.29 -6.80
CA ILE A 92 -3.36 13.06 -6.79
C ILE A 92 -3.62 11.67 -7.37
N VAL A 93 -4.17 10.79 -6.54
CA VAL A 93 -4.41 9.39 -6.90
C VAL A 93 -5.89 9.17 -7.11
N CYS A 94 -6.24 8.66 -8.30
CA CYS A 94 -7.59 8.25 -8.67
C CYS A 94 -7.72 6.73 -8.56
N PRO A 95 -8.90 6.18 -8.23
CA PRO A 95 -9.12 4.75 -8.29
C PRO A 95 -8.96 4.23 -9.73
N LEU A 96 -8.52 2.97 -9.85
CA LEU A 96 -8.56 2.26 -11.13
C LEU A 96 -10.03 1.95 -11.43
N ILE A 97 -10.48 2.29 -12.63
CA ILE A 97 -11.81 1.96 -13.12
C ILE A 97 -11.64 0.73 -14.01
N GLU A 98 -12.24 -0.40 -13.60
CA GLU A 98 -12.28 -1.61 -14.42
C GLU A 98 -13.57 -1.63 -15.26
N ASP A 99 -13.52 -2.17 -16.48
CA ASP A 99 -14.68 -2.23 -17.40
C ASP A 99 -15.88 -3.01 -16.82
N SER A 100 -15.64 -3.87 -15.82
CA SER A 100 -16.68 -4.62 -15.10
C SER A 100 -17.55 -3.76 -14.17
N ASP A 101 -17.10 -2.55 -13.84
CA ASP A 101 -17.76 -1.65 -12.85
C ASP A 101 -18.78 -0.69 -13.49
N SER A 102 -19.19 -0.91 -14.75
CA SER A 102 -20.00 0.02 -15.54
C SER A 102 -21.31 0.50 -14.89
N GLU A 103 -21.89 -0.29 -13.98
CA GLU A 103 -23.12 0.09 -13.24
C GLU A 103 -22.89 0.93 -11.98
N THR A 104 -21.65 1.00 -11.47
CA THR A 104 -21.30 1.70 -10.21
C THR A 104 -20.37 2.90 -10.40
N LEU A 105 -20.15 3.32 -11.65
CA LEU A 105 -19.19 4.39 -11.98
C LEU A 105 -19.72 5.80 -11.78
N GLU A 106 -21.00 5.98 -11.45
CA GLU A 106 -21.57 7.31 -11.24
C GLU A 106 -20.90 7.99 -10.02
N GLY A 107 -20.14 9.06 -10.30
CA GLY A 107 -19.41 9.82 -9.28
C GLY A 107 -17.99 9.34 -8.96
N VAL A 108 -17.43 8.40 -9.73
CA VAL A 108 -16.01 8.00 -9.61
C VAL A 108 -15.13 8.87 -10.49
N ASP A 109 -14.10 9.44 -9.90
CA ASP A 109 -13.15 10.33 -10.59
C ASP A 109 -12.04 9.52 -11.28
N SER A 110 -12.05 9.50 -12.62
CA SER A 110 -10.92 8.97 -13.41
C SER A 110 -9.74 9.96 -13.44
N VAL A 111 -8.58 9.50 -13.92
CA VAL A 111 -7.43 10.38 -14.17
C VAL A 111 -7.80 11.49 -15.15
N GLU A 112 -8.51 11.16 -16.22
CA GLU A 112 -8.89 12.12 -17.26
C GLU A 112 -9.87 13.18 -16.74
N THR A 113 -10.94 12.76 -16.04
CA THR A 113 -11.92 13.69 -15.46
C THR A 113 -11.28 14.58 -14.40
N THR A 114 -10.38 14.01 -13.60
CA THR A 114 -9.62 14.75 -12.59
C THR A 114 -8.68 15.77 -13.23
N TYR A 115 -7.98 15.39 -14.30
CA TYR A 115 -7.11 16.30 -15.03
C TYR A 115 -7.88 17.48 -15.59
N LYS A 116 -9.03 17.25 -16.25
CA LYS A 116 -9.90 18.31 -16.77
C LYS A 116 -10.39 19.27 -15.66
N LYS A 117 -10.89 18.70 -14.55
CA LYS A 117 -11.34 19.50 -13.39
C LYS A 117 -10.23 20.34 -12.79
N LEU A 118 -9.05 19.79 -12.61
CA LEU A 118 -7.92 20.49 -12.02
C LEU A 118 -7.35 21.56 -12.96
N THR A 119 -7.25 21.26 -14.25
CA THR A 119 -6.81 22.23 -15.25
C THR A 119 -7.73 23.46 -15.26
N GLU A 120 -9.05 23.27 -15.18
CA GLU A 120 -10.00 24.40 -15.11
C GLU A 120 -9.90 25.12 -13.76
N TRP A 121 -9.76 24.40 -12.65
CA TRP A 121 -9.63 24.98 -11.32
C TRP A 121 -8.35 25.84 -11.19
N PHE A 122 -7.22 25.33 -11.73
CA PHE A 122 -5.93 26.01 -11.70
C PHE A 122 -5.71 27.03 -12.83
N LYS A 123 -6.66 27.22 -13.74
CA LYS A 123 -6.57 28.19 -14.83
C LYS A 123 -6.19 29.63 -14.42
N PRO A 124 -6.64 30.14 -13.23
CA PRO A 124 -6.19 31.43 -12.72
C PRO A 124 -4.74 31.46 -12.23
N TYR A 125 -4.06 30.30 -12.16
CA TYR A 125 -2.75 30.10 -11.57
C TYR A 125 -1.80 29.45 -12.59
N PRO A 126 -1.34 30.20 -13.63
CA PRO A 126 -0.59 29.63 -14.75
C PRO A 126 0.79 29.08 -14.37
N GLU A 127 1.27 29.42 -13.18
CA GLU A 127 2.51 28.84 -12.63
C GLU A 127 2.38 27.37 -12.21
N VAL A 128 1.15 26.86 -12.06
CA VAL A 128 0.92 25.46 -11.63
C VAL A 128 0.95 24.53 -12.84
N THR A 129 1.91 23.66 -12.88
CA THR A 129 2.05 22.62 -13.92
C THR A 129 1.49 21.30 -13.45
N ILE A 130 0.56 20.72 -14.22
CA ILE A 130 -0.11 19.45 -13.93
C ILE A 130 0.32 18.44 -14.97
N LYS A 131 0.73 17.26 -14.52
CA LYS A 131 0.94 16.06 -15.34
C LYS A 131 -0.03 14.97 -14.93
N ALA A 132 -0.49 14.21 -15.89
CA ALA A 132 -1.34 13.04 -15.66
C ALA A 132 -0.70 11.82 -16.31
N ILE A 133 -0.77 10.69 -15.62
CA ILE A 133 -0.33 9.38 -16.12
C ILE A 133 -1.43 8.35 -15.86
N SER A 134 -1.76 7.55 -16.86
CA SER A 134 -2.76 6.49 -16.78
C SER A 134 -2.21 5.19 -17.36
N GLY A 135 -2.90 4.08 -17.10
CA GLY A 135 -2.51 2.76 -17.59
C GLY A 135 -2.52 2.62 -19.10
N ASP A 136 -3.29 3.46 -19.80
CA ASP A 136 -3.44 3.44 -21.28
C ASP A 136 -2.27 4.12 -22.00
N MET A 137 -1.45 4.89 -21.27
CA MET A 137 -0.30 5.59 -21.82
C MET A 137 0.84 4.64 -22.16
N LYS A 138 1.58 4.95 -23.20
CA LYS A 138 2.80 4.22 -23.55
C LYS A 138 3.85 4.38 -22.44
N GLY A 139 4.61 3.33 -22.18
CA GLY A 139 5.63 3.34 -21.11
C GLY A 139 6.57 4.53 -21.16
N LYS A 140 6.92 5.04 -22.36
CA LYS A 140 7.75 6.25 -22.52
C LYS A 140 7.07 7.51 -22.00
N GLU A 141 5.78 7.71 -22.29
CA GLU A 141 5.01 8.89 -21.82
C GLU A 141 4.84 8.86 -20.30
N VAL A 142 4.62 7.67 -19.74
CA VAL A 142 4.58 7.45 -18.29
C VAL A 142 5.91 7.83 -17.65
N GLN A 143 7.02 7.37 -18.24
CA GLN A 143 8.37 7.66 -17.74
C GLN A 143 8.67 9.18 -17.80
N GLU A 144 8.37 9.83 -18.92
CA GLU A 144 8.54 11.28 -19.07
C GLU A 144 7.71 12.08 -18.05
N GLY A 145 6.48 11.65 -17.76
CA GLY A 145 5.63 12.28 -16.76
C GLY A 145 6.20 12.14 -15.34
N ILE A 146 6.70 10.97 -15.00
CA ILE A 146 7.35 10.69 -13.71
C ILE A 146 8.64 11.50 -13.57
N GLU A 147 9.47 11.53 -14.60
CA GLU A 147 10.73 12.27 -14.59
C GLU A 147 10.51 13.77 -14.47
N ALA A 148 9.54 14.34 -15.19
CA ALA A 148 9.17 15.75 -15.07
C ALA A 148 8.74 16.11 -13.64
N PHE A 149 7.97 15.23 -12.98
CA PHE A 149 7.59 15.42 -11.59
C PHE A 149 8.79 15.28 -10.65
N ALA A 150 9.63 14.27 -10.83
CA ALA A 150 10.83 14.07 -10.01
C ALA A 150 11.83 15.23 -10.10
N GLN A 151 11.93 15.86 -11.28
CA GLN A 151 12.78 17.03 -11.54
C GLN A 151 12.12 18.37 -11.16
N ASN A 152 10.98 18.34 -10.47
CA ASN A 152 10.22 19.55 -10.08
C ASN A 152 9.75 20.42 -11.27
N GLN A 153 9.58 19.83 -12.45
CA GLN A 153 9.01 20.47 -13.63
C GLN A 153 7.48 20.39 -13.66
N ALA A 154 6.90 19.61 -12.77
CA ALA A 154 5.46 19.52 -12.54
C ALA A 154 5.17 19.62 -11.04
N ASN A 155 4.15 20.44 -10.69
CA ASN A 155 3.73 20.63 -9.30
C ASN A 155 2.74 19.55 -8.85
N ILE A 156 1.92 19.07 -9.77
CA ILE A 156 0.90 18.06 -9.51
C ILE A 156 1.10 16.89 -10.47
N LEU A 157 1.14 15.68 -9.91
CA LEU A 157 1.10 14.43 -10.67
C LEU A 157 -0.19 13.69 -10.35
N ILE A 158 -1.07 13.55 -11.37
CA ILE A 158 -2.31 12.78 -11.28
C ILE A 158 -2.04 11.37 -11.82
N SER A 159 -2.47 10.34 -11.09
CA SER A 159 -2.28 8.96 -11.54
C SER A 159 -3.33 8.02 -10.94
N THR A 160 -3.40 6.82 -11.46
CA THR A 160 -4.01 5.67 -10.76
C THR A 160 -3.03 5.09 -9.74
N THR A 161 -3.35 3.94 -9.15
CA THR A 161 -2.49 3.19 -8.22
C THR A 161 -1.10 2.84 -8.76
N ILE A 162 -0.87 3.01 -10.07
CA ILE A 162 0.41 2.75 -10.78
C ILE A 162 1.58 3.61 -10.27
N VAL A 163 1.37 4.62 -9.44
CA VAL A 163 2.46 5.33 -8.72
C VAL A 163 3.23 4.41 -7.75
N GLU A 164 3.06 3.12 -7.90
CA GLU A 164 3.94 2.11 -7.33
C GLU A 164 5.37 2.14 -7.89
N VAL A 165 5.61 2.92 -8.94
CA VAL A 165 6.95 3.15 -9.49
C VAL A 165 7.78 3.85 -8.43
N GLY A 166 8.82 3.17 -7.98
CA GLY A 166 9.67 3.50 -6.83
C GLY A 166 10.46 4.82 -6.89
N VAL A 167 9.91 5.87 -7.53
CA VAL A 167 10.54 7.18 -7.59
C VAL A 167 10.39 7.87 -6.25
N ASN A 168 11.53 8.20 -5.65
CA ASN A 168 11.57 8.96 -4.42
C ASN A 168 11.56 10.46 -4.75
N VAL A 169 10.48 11.16 -4.42
CA VAL A 169 10.36 12.62 -4.58
C VAL A 169 10.22 13.26 -3.20
N PRO A 170 11.33 13.65 -2.56
CA PRO A 170 11.32 14.18 -1.18
C PRO A 170 10.51 15.47 -1.04
N ASN A 171 10.36 16.23 -2.14
CA ASN A 171 9.62 17.48 -2.20
C ASN A 171 8.09 17.29 -2.33
N ALA A 172 7.62 16.07 -2.65
CA ALA A 172 6.21 15.74 -2.64
C ALA A 172 5.73 15.56 -1.19
N THR A 173 5.12 16.60 -0.65
CA THR A 173 4.65 16.64 0.74
C THR A 173 3.15 16.40 0.86
N VAL A 174 2.41 16.39 -0.24
CA VAL A 174 0.96 16.17 -0.23
C VAL A 174 0.61 14.99 -1.13
N ILE A 175 -0.25 14.12 -0.63
CA ILE A 175 -0.95 13.12 -1.43
C ILE A 175 -2.46 13.27 -1.20
N VAL A 176 -3.21 13.39 -2.29
CA VAL A 176 -4.67 13.41 -2.29
C VAL A 176 -5.16 12.12 -2.92
N ILE A 177 -5.96 11.36 -2.19
CA ILE A 177 -6.55 10.11 -2.69
C ILE A 177 -8.05 10.37 -2.93
N LYS A 178 -8.46 10.35 -4.18
CA LYS A 178 -9.84 10.58 -4.60
C LYS A 178 -10.67 9.31 -4.43
N ASN A 179 -11.93 9.46 -4.05
CA ASN A 179 -12.82 8.32 -3.75
C ASN A 179 -12.13 7.30 -2.83
N ALA A 180 -11.55 7.80 -1.74
CA ALA A 180 -10.68 7.03 -0.86
C ALA A 180 -11.37 5.79 -0.26
N GLU A 181 -12.70 5.80 -0.14
CA GLU A 181 -13.53 4.67 0.30
C GLU A 181 -13.44 3.45 -0.62
N ARG A 182 -12.97 3.60 -1.86
CA ARG A 182 -12.81 2.50 -2.82
C ARG A 182 -11.51 1.72 -2.63
N PHE A 183 -10.57 2.24 -1.86
CA PHE A 183 -9.28 1.61 -1.62
C PHE A 183 -9.28 0.72 -0.39
N GLY A 184 -8.53 -0.37 -0.45
CA GLY A 184 -8.23 -1.20 0.71
C GLY A 184 -7.25 -0.50 1.67
N LEU A 185 -7.27 -0.89 2.97
CA LEU A 185 -6.39 -0.31 3.98
C LEU A 185 -4.90 -0.45 3.63
N ALA A 186 -4.49 -1.62 3.14
CA ALA A 186 -3.12 -1.85 2.70
C ALA A 186 -2.71 -0.90 1.57
N GLN A 187 -3.59 -0.67 0.57
CA GLN A 187 -3.34 0.27 -0.52
C GLN A 187 -3.23 1.71 -0.02
N LEU A 188 -4.16 2.14 0.83
CA LEU A 188 -4.13 3.48 1.45
C LEU A 188 -2.83 3.69 2.23
N HIS A 189 -2.39 2.68 2.97
CA HIS A 189 -1.14 2.75 3.73
C HIS A 189 0.09 2.88 2.80
N GLN A 190 0.16 2.09 1.73
CA GLN A 190 1.22 2.19 0.72
C GLN A 190 1.23 3.55 0.02
N LEU A 191 0.05 4.07 -0.37
CA LEU A 191 -0.09 5.38 -0.99
C LEU A 191 0.35 6.49 -0.03
N ARG A 192 -0.07 6.46 1.24
CA ARG A 192 0.40 7.40 2.27
C ARG A 192 1.92 7.40 2.40
N GLY A 193 2.55 6.23 2.29
CA GLY A 193 4.02 6.08 2.33
C GLY A 193 4.77 6.69 1.14
N ARG A 194 4.06 7.23 0.13
CA ARG A 194 4.68 7.96 -0.98
C ARG A 194 5.11 9.37 -0.58
N VAL A 195 4.53 9.93 0.46
CA VAL A 195 4.94 11.20 1.07
C VAL A 195 5.59 10.95 2.45
N GLY A 196 6.11 12.00 3.09
CA GLY A 196 6.79 11.86 4.38
C GLY A 196 8.20 11.28 4.26
N ARG A 197 8.85 11.48 3.13
CA ARG A 197 10.21 10.97 2.84
C ARG A 197 11.32 11.98 3.12
N SER A 198 10.98 13.13 3.68
CA SER A 198 11.89 14.19 4.11
C SER A 198 11.57 14.65 5.52
N SER A 199 12.28 15.68 6.01
CA SER A 199 12.00 16.33 7.31
C SER A 199 10.79 17.28 7.25
N LEU A 200 10.23 17.52 6.06
CA LEU A 200 9.06 18.37 5.85
C LEU A 200 7.79 17.72 6.40
N GLN A 201 6.87 18.54 6.91
CA GLN A 201 5.56 18.03 7.28
C GLN A 201 4.80 17.61 6.03
N SER A 202 4.29 16.38 6.03
CA SER A 202 3.55 15.83 4.91
C SER A 202 2.11 15.51 5.29
N TYR A 203 1.24 15.52 4.28
CA TYR A 203 -0.20 15.39 4.43
C TYR A 203 -0.75 14.32 3.48
N CYS A 204 -1.63 13.48 3.99
CA CYS A 204 -2.41 12.52 3.23
C CYS A 204 -3.88 12.93 3.34
N VAL A 205 -4.47 13.39 2.25
CA VAL A 205 -5.88 13.80 2.19
C VAL A 205 -6.68 12.68 1.56
N LEU A 206 -7.62 12.15 2.31
CA LEU A 206 -8.57 11.13 1.88
C LEU A 206 -9.87 11.83 1.47
N LEU A 207 -10.06 12.03 0.17
CA LEU A 207 -11.30 12.62 -0.35
C LEU A 207 -12.39 11.55 -0.43
N SER A 208 -13.43 11.72 0.37
CA SER A 208 -14.59 10.83 0.42
C SER A 208 -15.84 11.59 0.87
N LYS A 209 -16.98 11.18 0.34
CA LYS A 209 -18.30 11.63 0.85
C LYS A 209 -18.67 10.88 2.12
N ASP A 210 -18.18 9.65 2.30
CA ASP A 210 -18.38 8.79 3.46
C ASP A 210 -17.27 9.03 4.50
N LYS A 211 -17.51 10.00 5.39
CA LYS A 211 -16.58 10.31 6.49
C LYS A 211 -16.60 9.28 7.61
N GLU A 212 -17.64 8.47 7.66
CA GLU A 212 -17.84 7.46 8.71
C GLU A 212 -17.18 6.11 8.35
N ASN A 213 -16.61 6.00 7.16
CA ASN A 213 -15.94 4.79 6.69
C ASN A 213 -14.85 4.34 7.65
N GLU A 214 -14.98 3.14 8.19
CA GLU A 214 -14.05 2.61 9.22
C GLU A 214 -12.60 2.52 8.73
N ARG A 215 -12.39 2.18 7.45
CA ARG A 215 -11.04 2.13 6.88
C ARG A 215 -10.39 3.50 6.86
N LEU A 216 -11.14 4.54 6.47
CA LEU A 216 -10.64 5.91 6.43
C LEU A 216 -10.36 6.43 7.84
N LYS A 217 -11.25 6.18 8.80
CA LYS A 217 -11.03 6.52 10.21
C LYS A 217 -9.80 5.81 10.80
N THR A 218 -9.57 4.56 10.43
CA THR A 218 -8.36 3.83 10.82
C THR A 218 -7.10 4.52 10.30
N MET A 219 -7.11 4.94 9.03
CA MET A 219 -5.99 5.65 8.42
C MET A 219 -5.72 7.02 9.08
N GLU A 220 -6.77 7.73 9.48
CA GLU A 220 -6.67 9.02 10.17
C GLU A 220 -6.14 8.86 11.61
N ALA A 221 -6.57 7.80 12.31
CA ALA A 221 -6.25 7.56 13.71
C ALA A 221 -4.80 7.09 13.94
N THR A 222 -4.16 6.41 12.98
CA THR A 222 -2.83 5.83 13.21
C THR A 222 -1.92 5.87 11.98
N ASN A 223 -0.62 6.08 12.24
CA ASN A 223 0.45 5.88 11.26
C ASN A 223 1.12 4.49 11.38
N ASP A 224 0.77 3.72 12.39
CA ASP A 224 1.34 2.40 12.66
C ASP A 224 0.81 1.37 11.65
N GLY A 225 1.69 0.90 10.77
CA GLY A 225 1.35 -0.07 9.74
C GLY A 225 0.87 -1.41 10.30
N PHE A 226 1.34 -1.83 11.48
CA PHE A 226 0.91 -3.08 12.13
C PHE A 226 -0.53 -2.98 12.59
N LYS A 227 -0.92 -1.87 13.22
CA LYS A 227 -2.32 -1.62 13.62
C LYS A 227 -3.25 -1.53 12.42
N ILE A 228 -2.78 -0.94 11.33
CA ILE A 228 -3.53 -0.88 10.07
C ILE A 228 -3.74 -2.28 9.49
N ALA A 229 -2.70 -3.11 9.49
CA ALA A 229 -2.81 -4.49 9.00
C ALA A 229 -3.72 -5.37 9.86
N GLU A 230 -3.66 -5.22 11.19
CA GLU A 230 -4.59 -5.90 12.12
C GLU A 230 -6.05 -5.48 11.83
N LYS A 231 -6.29 -4.18 11.64
CA LYS A 231 -7.63 -3.68 11.32
C LYS A 231 -8.11 -4.11 9.94
N ASP A 232 -7.22 -4.18 8.94
CA ASP A 232 -7.56 -4.71 7.61
C ASP A 232 -7.98 -6.19 7.70
N LEU A 233 -7.29 -6.97 8.53
CA LEU A 233 -7.63 -8.36 8.82
C LEU A 233 -9.02 -8.49 9.46
N GLU A 234 -9.32 -7.66 10.46
CA GLU A 234 -10.63 -7.64 11.12
C GLU A 234 -11.76 -7.28 10.13
N LEU A 235 -11.57 -6.24 9.32
CA LEU A 235 -12.61 -5.73 8.42
C LEU A 235 -12.89 -6.65 7.22
N ARG A 236 -11.87 -7.34 6.72
CA ARG A 236 -12.05 -8.31 5.61
C ARG A 236 -12.74 -9.59 6.07
N GLY A 237 -12.69 -9.88 7.36
CA GLY A 237 -13.07 -11.18 7.88
C GLY A 237 -12.14 -12.31 7.41
N THR A 238 -12.12 -13.40 8.15
CA THR A 238 -11.22 -14.53 7.89
C THR A 238 -11.44 -15.20 6.53
N GLY A 239 -12.65 -15.14 5.99
CA GLY A 239 -13.02 -15.80 4.73
C GLY A 239 -12.53 -15.13 3.43
N GLN A 240 -12.29 -13.81 3.44
CA GLN A 240 -11.87 -13.07 2.22
C GLN A 240 -10.34 -12.98 2.05
N ILE A 241 -9.58 -13.13 3.13
CA ILE A 241 -8.11 -13.09 3.07
C ILE A 241 -7.56 -14.31 2.32
N LEU A 242 -8.31 -15.37 2.33
CA LEU A 242 -7.94 -16.63 1.71
C LEU A 242 -8.20 -16.69 0.22
N GLY A 243 -8.77 -15.67 -0.41
CA GLY A 243 -8.88 -15.38 -1.87
C GLY A 243 -8.83 -16.54 -2.87
N VAL A 244 -8.67 -17.75 -2.37
CA VAL A 244 -8.53 -18.98 -3.16
C VAL A 244 -9.37 -20.06 -2.52
N LYS A 245 -10.47 -20.38 -3.13
CA LYS A 245 -11.16 -21.66 -2.94
C LYS A 245 -10.21 -22.81 -3.33
N GLN A 246 -9.26 -23.14 -2.48
CA GLN A 246 -8.45 -24.36 -2.62
C GLN A 246 -8.48 -25.17 -1.34
N SER A 247 -9.15 -26.28 -1.46
CA SER A 247 -9.34 -27.41 -0.55
C SER A 247 -8.24 -27.61 0.51
N GLY A 248 -8.63 -27.69 1.77
CA GLY A 248 -7.83 -28.21 2.89
C GLY A 248 -6.92 -27.21 3.62
N LYS A 249 -6.33 -26.24 2.94
CA LYS A 249 -5.53 -25.17 3.56
C LYS A 249 -6.40 -24.12 4.25
N ASP A 250 -7.62 -23.95 3.80
CA ASP A 250 -8.55 -22.92 4.28
C ASP A 250 -8.98 -23.19 5.73
N ALA A 251 -9.28 -24.45 6.08
CA ALA A 251 -9.71 -24.82 7.42
C ALA A 251 -8.61 -24.65 8.47
N VAL A 252 -7.35 -24.96 8.12
CA VAL A 252 -6.20 -24.78 9.01
C VAL A 252 -5.92 -23.30 9.24
N MET A 253 -6.02 -22.50 8.20
CA MET A 253 -5.82 -21.05 8.27
C MET A 253 -6.96 -20.37 9.04
N GLU A 254 -8.20 -20.77 8.81
CA GLU A 254 -9.36 -20.30 9.57
C GLU A 254 -9.23 -20.65 11.06
N MET A 255 -8.78 -21.86 11.36
CA MET A 255 -8.48 -22.29 12.72
C MET A 255 -7.35 -21.46 13.35
N ALA A 256 -6.28 -21.18 12.61
CA ALA A 256 -5.16 -20.38 13.10
C ALA A 256 -5.56 -18.92 13.41
N LEU A 257 -6.46 -18.34 12.64
CA LEU A 257 -6.95 -16.98 12.81
C LEU A 257 -7.98 -16.87 13.93
N ASN A 258 -8.95 -17.80 13.97
CA ASN A 258 -10.04 -17.76 14.96
C ASN A 258 -9.62 -18.31 16.33
N TYR A 259 -8.66 -19.24 16.36
CA TYR A 259 -8.20 -19.92 17.57
C TYR A 259 -6.67 -19.99 17.62
N PRO A 260 -5.96 -18.85 17.68
CA PRO A 260 -4.50 -18.83 17.57
C PRO A 260 -3.77 -19.63 18.65
N GLN A 261 -4.30 -19.65 19.86
CA GLN A 261 -3.71 -20.45 20.96
C GLN A 261 -3.87 -21.95 20.74
N LEU A 262 -5.04 -22.38 20.25
CA LEU A 262 -5.30 -23.77 19.93
C LEU A 262 -4.42 -24.22 18.76
N TYR A 263 -4.31 -23.39 17.72
CA TYR A 263 -3.43 -23.65 16.58
C TYR A 263 -1.97 -23.84 17.01
N GLN A 264 -1.45 -22.95 17.85
CA GLN A 264 -0.08 -23.07 18.37
C GLN A 264 0.11 -24.35 19.21
N ALA A 265 -0.87 -24.73 20.03
CA ALA A 265 -0.80 -25.94 20.83
C ALA A 265 -0.79 -27.21 19.95
N VAL A 266 -1.68 -27.27 18.94
CA VAL A 266 -1.76 -28.39 17.99
C VAL A 266 -0.46 -28.49 17.18
N ARG A 267 0.05 -27.36 16.70
CA ARG A 267 1.30 -27.31 15.95
C ARG A 267 2.48 -27.83 16.78
N LYS A 268 2.63 -27.34 18.02
CA LYS A 268 3.68 -27.81 18.93
C LYS A 268 3.60 -29.32 19.17
N GLN A 269 2.40 -29.85 19.31
CA GLN A 269 2.20 -31.28 19.49
C GLN A 269 2.57 -32.07 18.22
N ALA A 270 2.20 -31.56 17.03
CA ALA A 270 2.58 -32.16 15.76
C ALA A 270 4.11 -32.20 15.56
N GLU A 271 4.80 -31.10 15.95
CA GLU A 271 6.28 -31.06 15.90
C GLU A 271 6.94 -32.06 16.82
N ILE A 272 6.40 -32.23 18.04
CA ILE A 272 6.88 -33.26 18.98
C ILE A 272 6.68 -34.64 18.38
N GLN A 273 5.51 -34.92 17.83
CA GLN A 273 5.19 -36.21 17.21
C GLN A 273 6.09 -36.48 16.01
N TYR A 274 6.30 -35.48 15.15
CA TYR A 274 7.20 -35.61 13.99
C TYR A 274 8.63 -35.98 14.39
N LYS A 275 9.17 -35.36 15.46
CA LYS A 275 10.51 -35.69 15.99
C LYS A 275 10.59 -37.10 16.59
N ILE A 276 9.49 -37.59 17.14
CA ILE A 276 9.41 -38.98 17.64
C ILE A 276 9.39 -39.95 16.46
N ASP A 277 8.62 -39.65 15.43
CA ASP A 277 8.47 -40.56 14.27
C ASP A 277 9.69 -40.52 13.33
N HIS A 278 10.48 -39.43 13.39
CA HIS A 278 11.68 -39.21 12.57
C HIS A 278 12.87 -38.83 13.48
N PRO A 279 13.38 -39.73 14.31
CA PRO A 279 14.54 -39.44 15.14
C PRO A 279 15.74 -39.12 14.23
N MET A 280 16.34 -37.96 14.45
CA MET A 280 17.60 -37.60 13.76
C MET A 280 18.66 -38.61 14.20
N GLY A 281 19.18 -39.38 13.24
CA GLY A 281 20.23 -40.35 13.42
C GLY A 281 21.59 -39.73 13.74
#